data_7b520dffca680dfa0e7efe668ad68036
#
_entry.id   7b520dffca680dfa0e7efe668ad68036
#
_cell.length_a   1.000
_cell.length_b   1.000
_cell.length_c   1.000
_cell.angle_alpha   90.00
_cell.angle_beta   90.00
_cell.angle_gamma   90.00
#
_symmetry.space_group_name_H-M   'P 1'
#
loop_
_entity.id
_entity.type
_entity.pdbx_description
1 polymer ?
#
loop_
_entity_poly.entity_id
_entity_poly.type
_entity_poly.pdbx_seq_one_letter_code
_entity_poly.pdbx_strand_id
1 'polypeptide(L)'
;MPLQRVARSLLSAGPAADDGKPVRLTPRAAAAWRRMRAAAAADGVNLLPLSGYRSVARQARIIRQKLRAGQAIADILRLVAAPGCSEHHTGRAIDIGSPDNQQLDEDFAKTAEFRWLKKHAVRFGFRLSYPRGNRHLIGYEPWHWCWRA
;
A
#
# COMPACT_ATOMS: atom_id res chain seq x y z
N MET A 1 10.06 13.61 4.01
CA MET A 1 9.78 12.77 2.82
C MET A 1 9.60 13.67 1.61
N PRO A 2 10.04 13.22 0.44
CA PRO A 2 9.90 14.04 -0.76
C PRO A 2 8.45 14.12 -1.24
N LEU A 3 8.12 15.18 -1.98
CA LEU A 3 6.86 15.30 -2.68
C LEU A 3 6.75 14.23 -3.77
N GLN A 4 5.59 13.65 -3.92
CA GLN A 4 5.30 12.62 -4.89
C GLN A 4 4.56 13.18 -6.11
N ARG A 5 4.85 12.64 -7.28
CA ARG A 5 4.08 12.97 -8.49
C ARG A 5 2.70 12.33 -8.40
N VAL A 6 1.67 13.13 -8.62
CA VAL A 6 0.30 12.63 -8.68
C VAL A 6 0.07 11.85 -9.98
N ALA A 7 -0.63 10.73 -9.88
CA ALA A 7 -0.96 9.90 -11.03
C ALA A 7 -1.78 10.68 -12.06
N ARG A 8 -1.47 10.50 -13.35
CA ARG A 8 -2.21 11.12 -14.47
C ARG A 8 -3.24 10.19 -15.08
N SER A 9 -3.03 8.89 -14.98
CA SER A 9 -3.92 7.87 -15.53
C SER A 9 -4.02 6.72 -14.56
N LEU A 10 -5.24 6.25 -14.34
CA LEU A 10 -5.55 5.19 -13.39
C LEU A 10 -6.49 4.17 -14.02
N LEU A 11 -6.29 2.90 -13.66
CA LEU A 11 -7.20 1.80 -13.98
C LEU A 11 -7.60 1.07 -12.69
N SER A 12 -8.79 0.48 -12.69
CA SER A 12 -9.17 -0.42 -11.60
C SER A 12 -8.32 -1.69 -11.65
N ALA A 13 -7.74 -2.04 -10.50
CA ALA A 13 -7.04 -3.31 -10.30
C ALA A 13 -7.94 -4.34 -9.59
N GLY A 14 -9.24 -4.08 -9.51
CA GLY A 14 -10.22 -4.91 -8.84
C GLY A 14 -10.76 -4.27 -7.56
N PRO A 15 -11.78 -4.88 -6.94
CA PRO A 15 -12.37 -4.36 -5.71
C PRO A 15 -11.45 -4.58 -4.51
N ALA A 16 -11.44 -3.63 -3.57
CA ALA A 16 -10.79 -3.80 -2.28
C ALA A 16 -11.49 -4.91 -1.49
N ALA A 17 -10.70 -5.72 -0.79
CA ALA A 17 -11.23 -6.89 -0.08
C ALA A 17 -12.13 -6.52 1.10
N ASP A 18 -11.90 -5.35 1.71
CA ASP A 18 -12.64 -4.90 2.89
C ASP A 18 -13.96 -4.19 2.56
N ASP A 19 -13.97 -3.24 1.62
CA ASP A 19 -15.14 -2.39 1.33
C ASP A 19 -15.67 -2.52 -0.10
N GLY A 20 -15.02 -3.31 -0.96
CA GLY A 20 -15.45 -3.51 -2.36
C GLY A 20 -15.24 -2.33 -3.28
N LYS A 21 -14.70 -1.21 -2.80
CA LYS A 21 -14.42 -0.05 -3.65
C LYS A 21 -13.27 -0.36 -4.62
N PRO A 22 -13.27 0.21 -5.84
CA PRO A 22 -12.19 -0.03 -6.78
C PRO A 22 -10.83 0.38 -6.22
N VAL A 23 -9.88 -0.53 -6.24
CA VAL A 23 -8.46 -0.22 -6.02
C VAL A 23 -7.90 0.26 -7.36
N ARG A 24 -7.41 1.50 -7.42
CA ARG A 24 -6.92 2.09 -8.65
C ARG A 24 -5.41 2.24 -8.63
N LEU A 25 -4.79 1.89 -9.74
CA LEU A 25 -3.34 2.00 -9.95
C LEU A 25 -3.08 2.55 -11.35
N THR A 26 -1.86 3.00 -11.60
CA THR A 26 -1.45 3.32 -12.97
C THR A 26 -1.56 2.06 -13.85
N PRO A 27 -1.75 2.20 -15.17
CA PRO A 27 -1.94 1.04 -16.05
C PRO A 27 -0.84 -0.01 -15.91
N ARG A 28 0.43 0.42 -15.85
CA ARG A 28 1.56 -0.51 -15.73
C ARG A 28 1.63 -1.18 -14.36
N ALA A 29 1.37 -0.43 -13.29
CA ALA A 29 1.32 -0.99 -11.94
C ALA A 29 0.15 -1.96 -11.78
N ALA A 30 -1.02 -1.64 -12.36
CA ALA A 30 -2.17 -2.54 -12.33
C ALA A 30 -1.89 -3.86 -13.06
N ALA A 31 -1.22 -3.81 -14.22
CA ALA A 31 -0.83 -5.01 -14.95
C ALA A 31 0.17 -5.85 -14.15
N ALA A 32 1.17 -5.20 -13.54
CA ALA A 32 2.14 -5.89 -12.68
C ALA A 32 1.48 -6.54 -11.45
N TRP A 33 0.54 -5.85 -10.84
CA TRP A 33 -0.24 -6.38 -9.71
C TRP A 33 -1.00 -7.65 -10.09
N ARG A 34 -1.69 -7.64 -11.24
CA ARG A 34 -2.44 -8.81 -11.70
C ARG A 34 -1.53 -10.01 -11.92
N ARG A 35 -0.36 -9.79 -12.53
CA ARG A 35 0.62 -10.86 -12.73
C ARG A 35 1.15 -11.40 -11.41
N MET A 36 1.47 -10.51 -10.48
CA MET A 36 1.96 -10.90 -9.15
C MET A 36 0.92 -11.70 -8.38
N ARG A 37 -0.32 -11.22 -8.37
CA ARG A 37 -1.43 -11.89 -7.69
C ARG A 37 -1.69 -13.28 -8.27
N ALA A 38 -1.65 -13.42 -9.59
CA ALA A 38 -1.81 -14.72 -10.25
C ALA A 38 -0.69 -15.69 -9.92
N ALA A 39 0.56 -15.21 -9.89
CA ALA A 39 1.71 -16.04 -9.51
C ALA A 39 1.62 -16.49 -8.06
N ALA A 40 1.21 -15.63 -7.15
CA ALA A 40 0.98 -15.99 -5.76
C ALA A 40 -0.11 -17.05 -5.62
N ALA A 41 -1.22 -16.89 -6.33
CA ALA A 41 -2.32 -17.84 -6.32
C ALA A 41 -1.88 -19.23 -6.82
N ALA A 42 -1.02 -19.28 -7.83
CA ALA A 42 -0.45 -20.55 -8.31
C ALA A 42 0.39 -21.25 -7.24
N ASP A 43 0.95 -20.50 -6.30
CA ASP A 43 1.71 -21.03 -5.17
C ASP A 43 0.83 -21.23 -3.92
N GLY A 44 -0.49 -21.10 -4.03
CA GLY A 44 -1.43 -21.28 -2.93
C GLY A 44 -1.49 -20.07 -1.98
N VAL A 45 -1.02 -18.90 -2.41
CA VAL A 45 -0.99 -17.68 -1.60
C VAL A 45 -2.02 -16.69 -2.14
N ASN A 46 -2.87 -16.17 -1.25
CA ASN A 46 -3.97 -15.29 -1.64
C ASN A 46 -3.67 -13.83 -1.24
N LEU A 47 -3.09 -13.06 -2.16
CA LEU A 47 -2.85 -11.64 -1.97
C LEU A 47 -4.15 -10.86 -2.17
N LEU A 48 -4.56 -10.08 -1.18
CA LEU A 48 -5.77 -9.27 -1.23
C LEU A 48 -5.42 -7.78 -1.38
N PRO A 49 -6.00 -7.06 -2.36
CA PRO A 49 -5.80 -5.62 -2.46
C PRO A 49 -6.68 -4.90 -1.43
N LEU A 50 -6.10 -3.96 -0.70
CA LEU A 50 -6.83 -3.19 0.31
C LEU A 50 -6.94 -1.72 -0.06
N SER A 51 -5.88 -1.10 -0.59
CA SER A 51 -5.84 0.32 -0.94
C SER A 51 -4.83 0.56 -2.05
N GLY A 52 -5.17 1.43 -2.99
CA GLY A 52 -4.27 1.84 -4.06
C GLY A 52 -4.15 3.36 -4.09
N TYR A 53 -4.44 3.97 -5.23
CA TYR A 53 -4.38 5.43 -5.38
C TYR A 53 -5.20 6.15 -4.31
N ARG A 54 -4.59 7.21 -3.79
CA ARG A 54 -5.22 8.11 -2.84
C ARG A 54 -4.84 9.54 -3.22
N SER A 55 -5.84 10.42 -3.34
CA SER A 55 -5.60 11.83 -3.66
C SER A 55 -4.95 12.57 -2.48
N VAL A 56 -4.31 13.70 -2.79
CA VAL A 56 -3.75 14.59 -1.75
C VAL A 56 -4.85 15.08 -0.80
N ALA A 57 -6.02 15.43 -1.35
CA ALA A 57 -7.17 15.88 -0.57
C ALA A 57 -7.67 14.80 0.40
N ARG A 58 -7.73 13.53 -0.06
CA ARG A 58 -8.13 12.43 0.81
C ARG A 58 -7.10 12.18 1.92
N GLN A 59 -5.81 12.28 1.61
CA GLN A 59 -4.74 12.15 2.60
C GLN A 59 -4.88 13.21 3.70
N ALA A 60 -5.12 14.45 3.31
CA ALA A 60 -5.35 15.54 4.26
C ALA A 60 -6.58 15.27 5.14
N ARG A 61 -7.64 14.72 4.56
CA ARG A 61 -8.86 14.34 5.27
C ARG A 61 -8.62 13.26 6.33
N ILE A 62 -7.86 12.24 5.97
CA ILE A 62 -7.48 11.15 6.89
C ILE A 62 -6.74 11.72 8.10
N ILE A 63 -5.77 12.61 7.87
CA ILE A 63 -4.99 13.24 8.94
C ILE A 63 -5.88 14.09 9.82
N ARG A 64 -6.78 14.89 9.25
CA ARG A 64 -7.72 15.71 10.01
C ARG A 64 -8.65 14.86 10.87
N GLN A 65 -9.14 13.74 10.36
CA GLN A 65 -9.98 12.81 11.12
C GLN A 65 -9.23 12.24 12.33
N LYS A 66 -7.98 11.86 12.16
CA LYS A 66 -7.14 11.34 13.24
C LYS A 66 -6.86 12.41 14.31
N LEU A 67 -6.60 13.66 13.89
CA LEU A 67 -6.45 14.79 14.81
C LEU A 67 -7.74 15.05 15.62
N ARG A 68 -8.91 14.99 14.97
CA ARG A 68 -10.21 15.12 15.64
C ARG A 68 -10.48 14.00 16.64
N ALA A 69 -9.95 12.80 16.38
CA ALA A 69 -10.04 11.66 17.29
C ALA A 69 -9.06 11.76 18.46
N GLY A 70 -8.29 12.84 18.58
CA GLY A 70 -7.38 13.10 19.69
C GLY A 70 -5.97 12.56 19.51
N GLN A 71 -5.62 12.04 18.33
CA GLN A 71 -4.26 11.58 18.08
C GLN A 71 -3.30 12.77 17.89
N ALA A 72 -2.08 12.67 18.42
CA ALA A 72 -1.05 13.68 18.24
C ALA A 72 -0.50 13.62 16.80
N ILE A 73 -0.19 14.79 16.22
CA ILE A 73 0.34 14.88 14.86
C ILE A 73 1.63 14.06 14.67
N ALA A 74 2.52 14.06 15.67
CA ALA A 74 3.75 13.29 15.61
C ALA A 74 3.48 11.77 15.47
N ASP A 75 2.48 11.25 16.18
CA ASP A 75 2.11 9.84 16.11
C ASP A 75 1.43 9.50 14.78
N ILE A 76 0.59 10.40 14.28
CA ILE A 76 -0.07 10.25 12.98
C ILE A 76 0.98 10.13 11.87
N LEU A 77 1.96 11.02 11.84
CA LEU A 77 2.97 11.07 10.79
C LEU A 77 3.99 9.93 10.83
N ARG A 78 3.95 9.08 11.85
CA ARG A 78 4.72 7.82 11.86
C ARG A 78 4.15 6.76 10.92
N LEU A 79 2.82 6.78 10.70
CA LEU A 79 2.14 5.78 9.88
C LEU A 79 1.45 6.36 8.66
N VAL A 80 1.21 7.66 8.64
CA VAL A 80 0.51 8.35 7.56
C VAL A 80 1.39 9.47 7.05
N ALA A 81 1.84 9.37 5.81
CA ALA A 81 2.66 10.42 5.20
C ALA A 81 1.89 11.74 5.12
N ALA A 82 2.59 12.86 5.22
CA ALA A 82 2.00 14.18 5.03
C ALA A 82 1.36 14.29 3.64
N PRO A 83 0.29 15.12 3.48
CA PRO A 83 -0.32 15.33 2.16
C PRO A 83 0.73 15.79 1.14
N GLY A 84 0.73 15.16 -0.03
CA GLY A 84 1.73 15.39 -1.08
C GLY A 84 2.94 14.47 -1.00
N CYS A 85 3.17 13.81 0.12
CA CYS A 85 4.34 12.95 0.34
C CYS A 85 4.01 11.45 0.28
N SER A 86 2.74 11.08 0.18
CA SER A 86 2.34 9.67 0.13
C SER A 86 2.64 9.03 -1.22
N GLU A 87 3.25 7.86 -1.21
CA GLU A 87 3.43 7.06 -2.43
C GLU A 87 2.10 6.67 -3.08
N HIS A 88 1.01 6.61 -2.31
CA HIS A 88 -0.32 6.35 -2.86
C HIS A 88 -0.79 7.41 -3.85
N HIS A 89 -0.25 8.63 -3.80
CA HIS A 89 -0.56 9.67 -4.80
C HIS A 89 -0.06 9.32 -6.20
N THR A 90 0.97 8.47 -6.30
CA THR A 90 1.56 8.09 -7.58
C THR A 90 0.73 7.07 -8.35
N GLY A 91 -0.24 6.42 -7.71
CA GLY A 91 -0.94 5.27 -8.27
C GLY A 91 -0.06 4.02 -8.43
N ARG A 92 1.09 3.98 -7.76
CA ARG A 92 2.03 2.85 -7.80
C ARG A 92 2.10 2.07 -6.51
N ALA A 93 1.61 2.63 -5.41
CA ALA A 93 1.59 1.96 -4.12
C ALA A 93 0.28 1.21 -3.91
N ILE A 94 0.39 0.02 -3.36
CA ILE A 94 -0.73 -0.83 -2.99
C ILE A 94 -0.53 -1.36 -1.57
N ASP A 95 -1.58 -1.29 -0.77
CA ASP A 95 -1.64 -1.95 0.52
C ASP A 95 -2.23 -3.34 0.32
N ILE A 96 -1.53 -4.35 0.80
CA ILE A 96 -1.84 -5.76 0.59
C ILE A 96 -2.18 -6.42 1.92
N GLY A 97 -3.23 -7.21 1.91
CA GLY A 97 -3.63 -8.04 3.04
C GLY A 97 -3.68 -9.52 2.68
N SER A 98 -4.12 -10.29 3.64
CA SER A 98 -4.38 -11.73 3.49
C SER A 98 -5.78 -12.03 4.00
N PRO A 99 -6.35 -13.23 3.70
CA PRO A 99 -7.65 -13.61 4.26
C PRO A 99 -7.73 -13.49 5.78
N ASP A 100 -6.61 -13.74 6.48
CA ASP A 100 -6.55 -13.71 7.93
C ASP A 100 -6.13 -12.35 8.50
N ASN A 101 -5.65 -11.42 7.67
CA ASN A 101 -5.22 -10.11 8.13
C ASN A 101 -5.49 -9.03 7.07
N GLN A 102 -6.49 -8.17 7.35
CA GLN A 102 -6.86 -7.03 6.52
C GLN A 102 -6.80 -5.72 7.32
N GLN A 103 -6.01 -5.69 8.39
CA GLN A 103 -6.02 -4.61 9.38
C GLN A 103 -4.98 -3.51 9.14
N LEU A 104 -4.09 -3.66 8.17
CA LEU A 104 -2.95 -2.75 7.97
C LEU A 104 -2.14 -2.58 9.26
N ASP A 105 -1.75 -3.69 9.85
CA ASP A 105 -0.91 -3.72 11.05
C ASP A 105 0.31 -4.62 10.87
N GLU A 106 1.23 -4.57 11.83
CA GLU A 106 2.49 -5.32 11.75
C GLU A 106 2.31 -6.84 11.75
N ASP A 107 1.16 -7.34 12.18
CA ASP A 107 0.87 -8.79 12.18
C ASP A 107 0.79 -9.37 10.77
N PHE A 108 0.60 -8.53 9.75
CA PHE A 108 0.72 -8.98 8.37
C PHE A 108 2.08 -9.64 8.10
N ALA A 109 3.14 -9.20 8.77
CA ALA A 109 4.47 -9.77 8.63
C ALA A 109 4.56 -11.25 9.05
N LYS A 110 3.58 -11.75 9.80
CA LYS A 110 3.52 -13.15 10.23
C LYS A 110 2.80 -14.06 9.25
N THR A 111 2.23 -13.51 8.16
CA THR A 111 1.43 -14.25 7.20
C THR A 111 2.28 -14.94 6.13
N ALA A 112 1.73 -15.98 5.53
CA ALA A 112 2.33 -16.64 4.36
C ALA A 112 2.42 -15.67 3.18
N GLU A 113 1.43 -14.77 3.04
CA GLU A 113 1.38 -13.74 2.02
C GLU A 113 2.60 -12.82 2.09
N PHE A 114 2.93 -12.34 3.28
CA PHE A 114 4.11 -11.48 3.44
C PHE A 114 5.41 -12.24 3.13
N ARG A 115 5.54 -13.49 3.57
CA ARG A 115 6.72 -14.31 3.25
C ARG A 115 6.87 -14.50 1.75
N TRP A 116 5.77 -14.73 1.04
CA TRP A 116 5.78 -14.83 -0.41
C TRP A 116 6.21 -13.51 -1.07
N LEU A 117 5.66 -12.39 -0.62
CA LEU A 117 6.01 -11.06 -1.14
C LEU A 117 7.50 -10.75 -0.96
N LYS A 118 8.04 -11.01 0.23
CA LYS A 118 9.48 -10.80 0.48
C LYS A 118 10.36 -11.58 -0.50
N LYS A 119 9.93 -12.76 -0.88
CA LYS A 119 10.70 -13.64 -1.76
C LYS A 119 10.52 -13.31 -3.24
N HIS A 120 9.34 -12.86 -3.66
CA HIS A 120 8.95 -12.82 -5.07
C HIS A 120 8.55 -11.45 -5.61
N ALA A 121 8.14 -10.50 -4.79
CA ALA A 121 7.54 -9.24 -5.26
C ALA A 121 8.46 -8.45 -6.20
N VAL A 122 9.77 -8.47 -5.96
CA VAL A 122 10.75 -7.74 -6.77
C VAL A 122 10.71 -8.18 -8.24
N ARG A 123 10.43 -9.46 -8.52
CA ARG A 123 10.31 -9.95 -9.90
C ARG A 123 9.17 -9.26 -10.68
N PHE A 124 8.19 -8.72 -9.98
CA PHE A 124 7.05 -8.01 -10.55
C PHE A 124 7.18 -6.49 -10.45
N GLY A 125 8.33 -6.00 -9.97
CA GLY A 125 8.60 -4.58 -9.82
C GLY A 125 8.14 -3.97 -8.50
N PHE A 126 7.63 -4.75 -7.55
CA PHE A 126 7.17 -4.24 -6.26
C PHE A 126 8.26 -4.32 -5.20
N ARG A 127 8.39 -3.28 -4.41
CA ARG A 127 9.36 -3.18 -3.30
C ARG A 127 8.65 -2.74 -2.03
N LEU A 128 9.12 -3.26 -0.91
CA LEU A 128 8.70 -2.83 0.43
C LEU A 128 9.30 -1.46 0.71
N SER A 129 8.47 -0.42 0.78
CA SER A 129 8.95 0.96 0.92
C SER A 129 9.39 1.28 2.35
N TYR A 130 8.73 0.70 3.36
CA TYR A 130 8.93 1.06 4.76
C TYR A 130 9.30 -0.16 5.61
N PRO A 131 10.49 -0.75 5.39
CA PRO A 131 11.00 -1.81 6.24
C PRO A 131 11.33 -1.26 7.63
N ARG A 132 11.68 -2.13 8.58
CA ARG A 132 12.15 -1.71 9.89
C ARG A 132 13.40 -0.84 9.73
N GLY A 133 13.45 0.27 10.47
CA GLY A 133 14.59 1.18 10.45
C GLY A 133 14.78 1.93 9.12
N ASN A 134 13.67 2.22 8.41
CA ASN A 134 13.77 2.94 7.14
C ASN A 134 14.19 4.41 7.34
N ARG A 135 14.80 4.99 6.30
CA ARG A 135 15.34 6.37 6.32
C ARG A 135 14.28 7.47 6.45
N HIS A 136 13.01 7.14 6.24
CA HIS A 136 11.92 8.12 6.27
C HIS A 136 11.31 8.29 7.67
N LEU A 137 11.78 7.53 8.66
CA LEU A 137 11.26 7.53 10.03
C LEU A 137 9.75 7.19 10.08
N ILE A 138 9.22 6.56 9.04
CA ILE A 138 7.90 5.95 9.03
C ILE A 138 8.00 4.63 9.79
N GLY A 139 6.95 4.29 10.54
CA GLY A 139 6.87 2.99 11.19
C GLY A 139 6.94 1.83 10.20
N TYR A 140 7.23 0.64 10.68
CA TYR A 140 7.27 -0.55 9.86
C TYR A 140 5.90 -0.83 9.24
N GLU A 141 5.84 -0.89 7.91
CA GLU A 141 4.61 -1.15 7.16
C GLU A 141 4.77 -2.38 6.25
N PRO A 142 4.62 -3.61 6.76
CA PRO A 142 4.79 -4.81 5.95
C PRO A 142 3.72 -4.98 4.85
N TRP A 143 2.62 -4.26 4.94
CA TRP A 143 1.52 -4.28 3.95
C TRP A 143 1.77 -3.36 2.75
N HIS A 144 2.69 -2.38 2.85
CA HIS A 144 2.84 -1.29 1.87
C HIS A 144 3.92 -1.61 0.84
N TRP A 145 3.50 -1.83 -0.40
CA TRP A 145 4.37 -2.20 -1.51
C TRP A 145 4.23 -1.21 -2.66
N CYS A 146 5.34 -0.76 -3.24
CA CYS A 146 5.34 0.25 -4.29
C CYS A 146 5.97 -0.32 -5.57
N TRP A 147 5.26 -0.17 -6.69
CA TRP A 147 5.74 -0.59 -7.98
C TRP A 147 6.76 0.42 -8.52
N ARG A 148 7.86 -0.10 -9.00
CA ARG A 148 8.91 0.69 -9.63
C ARG A 148 9.26 0.07 -10.98
N ALA A 149 9.28 0.93 -12.00
CA ALA A 149 9.58 0.50 -13.37
C ALA A 149 10.98 -0.07 -13.50
#